data_155fb062743fc86f244663f7705c5932
#
_entry.id   155fb062743fc86f244663f7705c5932
#
_cell.length_a   1.000
_cell.length_b   1.000
_cell.length_c   1.000
_cell.angle_alpha   90.00
_cell.angle_beta   90.00
_cell.angle_gamma   90.00
#
_symmetry.space_group_name_H-M   'P 1'
#
loop_
_entity.id
_entity.type
_entity.pdbx_description
1 polymer ?
#
loop_
_entity_poly.entity_id
_entity_poly.type
_entity_poly.pdbx_seq_one_letter_code
_entity_poly.pdbx_strand_id
1 'polypeptide(L)'
;MEVLKEFDDTKPDKDDWETPDEVFIKLCQAYKIRPYLDVCASTLNHKLDRYYTKEYNALLNTWPVDSWCNPPHSQTERFVRKAHYEWQKNNINIIMIIPTRCMSAKFWFDCIEGFAEYHPIEKRIHFKQNGKDVGPAMQAYVCVIWRKR
;
A
#
# COMPACT_ATOMS: atom_id res chain seq x y z
N MET A 1 33.29 3.07 -14.92
CA MET A 1 32.03 3.43 -15.63
C MET A 1 30.98 2.43 -15.26
N GLU A 2 29.95 2.88 -14.54
CA GLU A 2 28.83 2.01 -14.23
C GLU A 2 28.08 1.68 -15.51
N VAL A 3 27.95 0.39 -15.77
CA VAL A 3 27.04 -0.07 -16.82
C VAL A 3 25.63 0.15 -16.28
N LEU A 4 24.90 1.08 -16.86
CA LEU A 4 23.47 1.21 -16.60
C LEU A 4 22.83 -0.15 -16.89
N LYS A 5 22.20 -0.74 -15.87
CA LYS A 5 21.36 -1.91 -16.09
C LYS A 5 20.38 -1.57 -17.19
N GLU A 6 20.40 -2.32 -18.28
CA GLU A 6 19.36 -2.20 -19.27
C GLU A 6 18.02 -2.45 -18.59
N PHE A 7 17.11 -1.51 -18.77
CA PHE A 7 15.75 -1.61 -18.25
C PHE A 7 15.03 -2.69 -19.06
N ASP A 8 14.74 -3.82 -18.41
CA ASP A 8 13.99 -4.90 -19.05
C ASP A 8 12.50 -4.64 -18.88
N ASP A 9 11.89 -3.99 -19.87
CA ASP A 9 10.47 -3.68 -19.91
C ASP A 9 9.57 -4.94 -19.90
N THR A 10 10.14 -6.12 -20.08
CA THR A 10 9.38 -7.37 -20.10
C THR A 10 9.17 -7.97 -18.72
N LYS A 11 9.94 -7.55 -17.71
CA LYS A 11 9.80 -8.04 -16.34
C LYS A 11 8.88 -7.15 -15.53
N PRO A 12 7.84 -7.74 -14.89
CA PRO A 12 6.99 -6.97 -13.99
C PRO A 12 7.83 -6.39 -12.86
N ASP A 13 7.77 -5.07 -12.69
CA ASP A 13 8.30 -4.41 -11.51
C ASP A 13 7.24 -4.49 -10.42
N LYS A 14 7.53 -5.19 -9.32
CA LYS A 14 6.63 -5.33 -8.17
C LYS A 14 6.24 -4.00 -7.55
N ASP A 15 7.06 -2.95 -7.74
CA ASP A 15 6.75 -1.62 -7.25
C ASP A 15 5.57 -0.99 -7.99
N ASP A 16 5.25 -1.47 -9.19
CA ASP A 16 4.15 -0.98 -10.00
C ASP A 16 2.92 -1.89 -9.97
N TRP A 17 2.89 -2.88 -9.09
CA TRP A 17 1.75 -3.78 -8.99
C TRP A 17 0.51 -3.06 -8.44
N GLU A 18 -0.58 -3.27 -9.16
CA GLU A 18 -1.88 -2.66 -8.86
C GLU A 18 -2.77 -3.64 -8.11
N THR A 19 -3.33 -3.20 -6.98
CA THR A 19 -4.36 -3.98 -6.29
C THR A 19 -5.60 -4.07 -7.19
N PRO A 20 -6.17 -5.28 -7.39
CA PRO A 20 -7.45 -5.37 -8.10
C PRO A 20 -8.54 -4.55 -7.41
N ASP A 21 -9.41 -3.89 -8.19
CA ASP A 21 -10.48 -3.06 -7.63
C ASP A 21 -11.40 -3.84 -6.71
N GLU A 22 -11.72 -5.09 -7.05
CA GLU A 22 -12.58 -5.94 -6.21
C GLU A 22 -11.95 -6.24 -4.85
N VAL A 23 -10.63 -6.37 -4.76
CA VAL A 23 -9.92 -6.57 -3.49
C VAL A 23 -9.99 -5.30 -2.64
N PHE A 24 -9.71 -4.15 -3.25
CA PHE A 24 -9.80 -2.85 -2.59
C PHE A 24 -11.20 -2.60 -2.03
N ILE A 25 -12.23 -2.79 -2.85
CA ILE A 25 -13.62 -2.56 -2.45
C ILE A 25 -14.02 -3.51 -1.31
N LYS A 26 -13.67 -4.79 -1.43
CA LYS A 26 -13.99 -5.80 -0.43
C LYS A 26 -13.37 -5.48 0.92
N LEU A 27 -12.10 -5.08 0.94
CA LEU A 27 -11.42 -4.72 2.19
C LEU A 27 -12.03 -3.48 2.84
N CYS A 28 -12.30 -2.46 2.05
CA CYS A 28 -12.92 -1.23 2.56
C CYS A 28 -14.32 -1.49 3.15
N GLN A 29 -15.11 -2.32 2.48
CA GLN A 29 -16.45 -2.70 2.97
C GLN A 29 -16.36 -3.56 4.22
N ALA A 30 -15.47 -4.57 4.24
CA ALA A 30 -15.34 -5.50 5.36
C ALA A 30 -14.97 -4.77 6.65
N TYR A 31 -14.09 -3.78 6.57
CA TYR A 31 -13.58 -3.07 7.75
C TYR A 31 -14.17 -1.68 7.93
N LYS A 32 -15.13 -1.31 7.10
CA LYS A 32 -15.88 -0.03 7.20
C LYS A 32 -14.96 1.18 7.17
N ILE A 33 -13.98 1.18 6.27
CA ILE A 33 -13.12 2.31 5.98
C ILE A 33 -13.51 2.89 4.62
N ARG A 34 -13.61 4.21 4.56
CA ARG A 34 -13.93 4.92 3.32
C ARG A 34 -12.82 5.95 3.04
N PRO A 35 -11.73 5.50 2.41
CA PRO A 35 -10.63 6.42 2.13
C PRO A 35 -11.00 7.43 1.05
N TYR A 36 -10.32 8.58 1.07
CA TYR A 36 -10.48 9.65 0.10
C TYR A 36 -9.21 9.90 -0.71
N LEU A 37 -8.06 9.39 -0.26
CA LEU A 37 -6.76 9.62 -0.89
C LEU A 37 -6.04 8.30 -1.14
N ASP A 38 -5.65 8.08 -2.39
CA ASP A 38 -4.76 6.98 -2.78
C ASP A 38 -3.33 7.50 -2.83
N VAL A 39 -2.50 7.12 -1.86
CA VAL A 39 -1.16 7.71 -1.71
C VAL A 39 -0.10 7.07 -2.60
N CYS A 40 -0.40 5.92 -3.21
CA CYS A 40 0.54 5.20 -4.08
C CYS A 40 -0.12 4.87 -5.42
N ALA A 41 -0.39 5.90 -6.20
CA ALA A 41 -1.13 5.79 -7.44
C ALA A 41 -0.32 6.26 -8.65
N SER A 42 -0.91 6.11 -9.82
CA SER A 42 -0.44 6.71 -11.06
C SER A 42 -1.62 7.40 -11.76
N THR A 43 -1.32 8.21 -12.77
CA THR A 43 -2.36 8.88 -13.55
C THR A 43 -3.27 7.87 -14.28
N LEU A 44 -2.76 6.68 -14.59
CA LEU A 44 -3.51 5.63 -15.28
C LEU A 44 -4.16 4.62 -14.34
N ASN A 45 -3.72 4.59 -13.07
CA ASN A 45 -4.26 3.66 -12.09
C ASN A 45 -4.30 4.30 -10.71
N HIS A 46 -5.49 4.65 -10.29
CA HIS A 46 -5.75 5.15 -8.94
C HIS A 46 -7.10 4.63 -8.46
N LYS A 47 -7.18 4.31 -7.18
CA LYS A 47 -8.40 3.76 -6.58
C LYS A 47 -9.42 4.85 -6.28
N LEU A 48 -8.98 6.09 -6.17
CA LEU A 48 -9.76 7.22 -5.72
C LEU A 48 -9.50 8.43 -6.62
N ASP A 49 -10.45 9.36 -6.67
CA ASP A 49 -10.30 10.57 -7.49
C ASP A 49 -9.16 11.46 -7.02
N ARG A 50 -8.92 11.49 -5.71
CA ARG A 50 -7.76 12.18 -5.13
C ARG A 50 -6.64 11.18 -4.94
N TYR A 51 -5.47 11.47 -5.51
CA TYR A 51 -4.35 10.54 -5.45
C TYR A 51 -3.01 11.25 -5.54
N TYR A 52 -1.98 10.57 -5.02
CA TYR A 52 -0.58 10.98 -5.14
C TYR A 52 0.13 10.05 -6.11
N THR A 53 0.93 10.64 -6.99
CA THR A 53 1.78 9.90 -7.92
C THR A 53 3.18 9.72 -7.33
N LYS A 54 3.97 8.86 -7.97
CA LYS A 54 5.37 8.66 -7.62
C LYS A 54 6.18 9.96 -7.69
N GLU A 55 5.90 10.80 -8.67
CA GLU A 55 6.56 12.08 -8.86
C GLU A 55 6.22 13.07 -7.76
N TYR A 56 4.97 13.11 -7.32
CA TYR A 56 4.57 13.92 -6.17
C TYR A 56 5.20 13.45 -4.87
N ASN A 57 5.35 12.15 -4.72
CA ASN A 57 5.99 11.47 -3.60
C ASN A 57 5.28 11.62 -2.25
N ALA A 58 4.45 10.63 -1.94
CA ALA A 58 3.70 10.60 -0.69
C ALA A 58 4.59 10.59 0.57
N LEU A 59 5.83 10.13 0.47
CA LEU A 59 6.76 10.13 1.61
C LEU A 59 7.17 11.54 2.02
N LEU A 60 7.10 12.50 1.11
CA LEU A 60 7.50 13.90 1.35
C LEU A 60 6.31 14.83 1.60
N ASN A 61 5.08 14.32 1.52
CA ASN A 61 3.88 15.13 1.59
C ASN A 61 2.93 14.63 2.68
N THR A 62 2.11 15.52 3.21
CA THR A 62 1.13 15.18 4.23
C THR A 62 -0.01 14.33 3.66
N TRP A 63 -0.57 13.47 4.50
CA TRP A 63 -1.80 12.72 4.21
C TRP A 63 -2.93 13.32 5.07
N PRO A 64 -3.64 14.31 4.56
CA PRO A 64 -4.56 15.10 5.41
C PRO A 64 -5.92 14.47 5.64
N VAL A 65 -6.25 13.37 4.95
CA VAL A 65 -7.56 12.70 5.01
C VAL A 65 -7.36 11.19 5.04
N ASP A 66 -8.42 10.46 5.31
CA ASP A 66 -8.41 9.00 5.31
C ASP A 66 -7.81 8.48 4.01
N SER A 67 -6.86 7.56 4.12
CA SER A 67 -5.98 7.19 3.02
C SER A 67 -5.94 5.68 2.80
N TRP A 68 -5.76 5.32 1.53
CA TRP A 68 -5.44 3.97 1.07
C TRP A 68 -3.99 3.92 0.62
N CYS A 69 -3.30 2.83 0.96
CA CYS A 69 -1.92 2.63 0.54
C CYS A 69 -1.66 1.17 0.15
N ASN A 70 -1.25 0.98 -1.10
CA ASN A 70 -0.57 -0.23 -1.56
C ASN A 70 0.87 0.20 -1.85
N PRO A 71 1.80 0.07 -0.88
CA PRO A 71 3.12 0.66 -1.04
C PRO A 71 3.93 -0.04 -2.12
N PRO A 72 4.83 0.69 -2.80
CA PRO A 72 5.83 0.06 -3.66
C PRO A 72 6.57 -1.01 -2.87
N HIS A 73 6.72 -2.19 -3.45
CA HIS A 73 7.24 -3.38 -2.75
C HIS A 73 8.60 -3.12 -2.10
N SER A 74 9.50 -2.41 -2.79
CA SER A 74 10.84 -2.08 -2.29
C SER A 74 10.85 -1.05 -1.18
N GLN A 75 9.74 -0.34 -0.93
CA GLN A 75 9.66 0.76 0.01
C GLN A 75 8.64 0.52 1.13
N THR A 76 8.27 -0.72 1.37
CA THR A 76 7.23 -1.07 2.35
C THR A 76 7.51 -0.48 3.73
N GLU A 77 8.71 -0.64 4.25
CA GLU A 77 9.06 -0.09 5.57
C GLU A 77 8.87 1.42 5.63
N ARG A 78 9.33 2.14 4.62
CA ARG A 78 9.23 3.62 4.60
C ARG A 78 7.78 4.07 4.61
N PHE A 79 6.91 3.40 3.88
CA PHE A 79 5.48 3.72 3.85
C PHE A 79 4.76 3.34 5.12
N VAL A 80 5.13 2.25 5.77
CA VAL A 80 4.57 1.88 7.08
C VAL A 80 4.93 2.93 8.14
N ARG A 81 6.18 3.36 8.17
CA ARG A 81 6.62 4.41 9.09
C ARG A 81 5.93 5.75 8.80
N LYS A 82 5.77 6.08 7.53
CA LYS A 82 5.05 7.29 7.12
C LYS A 82 3.57 7.24 7.52
N ALA A 83 2.90 6.11 7.29
CA ALA A 83 1.50 5.94 7.67
C ALA A 83 1.31 6.12 9.18
N HIS A 84 2.16 5.48 9.98
CA HIS A 84 2.11 5.61 11.43
C HIS A 84 2.28 7.06 11.88
N TYR A 85 3.25 7.77 11.29
CA TYR A 85 3.49 9.19 11.55
C TYR A 85 2.28 10.05 11.20
N GLU A 86 1.71 9.87 10.00
CA GLU A 86 0.56 10.65 9.54
C GLU A 86 -0.70 10.36 10.37
N TRP A 87 -0.89 9.09 10.75
CA TRP A 87 -1.98 8.73 11.64
C TRP A 87 -1.90 9.45 13.00
N GLN A 88 -0.71 9.48 13.59
CA GLN A 88 -0.51 10.19 14.86
C GLN A 88 -0.72 11.70 14.72
N LYS A 89 -0.20 12.26 13.63
CA LYS A 89 -0.24 13.70 13.40
C LYS A 89 -1.61 14.22 13.03
N ASN A 90 -2.30 13.53 12.11
CA ASN A 90 -3.54 14.03 11.49
C ASN A 90 -4.79 13.36 12.02
N ASN A 91 -4.67 12.31 12.83
CA ASN A 91 -5.80 11.56 13.38
C ASN A 91 -6.79 11.14 12.29
N ILE A 92 -6.31 10.34 11.36
CA ILE A 92 -7.03 9.84 10.20
C ILE A 92 -7.07 8.31 10.20
N ASN A 93 -7.98 7.74 9.41
CA ASN A 93 -7.95 6.31 9.13
C ASN A 93 -6.99 6.03 7.98
N ILE A 94 -6.14 5.01 8.11
CA ILE A 94 -5.26 4.56 7.02
C ILE A 94 -5.43 3.06 6.87
N ILE A 95 -5.72 2.62 5.65
CA ILE A 95 -5.81 1.20 5.30
C ILE A 95 -4.71 0.88 4.30
N MET A 96 -3.94 -0.17 4.61
CA MET A 96 -2.74 -0.55 3.84
C MET A 96 -2.68 -2.06 3.68
N ILE A 97 -2.16 -2.53 2.55
CA ILE A 97 -1.86 -3.96 2.37
C ILE A 97 -0.36 -4.16 2.22
N ILE A 98 0.19 -5.11 2.94
CA ILE A 98 1.63 -5.44 2.92
C ILE A 98 1.84 -6.95 2.99
N PRO A 99 3.00 -7.47 2.53
CA PRO A 99 3.30 -8.90 2.66
C PRO A 99 3.38 -9.34 4.12
N THR A 100 2.90 -10.55 4.41
CA THR A 100 2.93 -11.11 5.78
C THR A 100 4.35 -11.29 6.32
N ARG A 101 5.37 -11.41 5.46
CA ARG A 101 6.77 -11.48 5.91
C ARG A 101 7.18 -10.25 6.73
N CYS A 102 6.48 -9.12 6.57
CA CYS A 102 6.75 -7.91 7.34
C CYS A 102 6.41 -8.05 8.82
N MET A 103 5.64 -9.07 9.21
CA MET A 103 5.17 -9.27 10.58
C MET A 103 6.30 -9.61 11.57
N SER A 104 7.48 -10.00 11.07
CA SER A 104 8.65 -10.27 11.91
C SER A 104 9.67 -9.13 11.88
N ALA A 105 9.43 -8.07 11.10
CA ALA A 105 10.35 -6.95 10.97
C ALA A 105 10.23 -5.97 12.13
N LYS A 106 11.30 -5.25 12.43
CA LYS A 106 11.29 -4.25 13.50
C LYS A 106 10.21 -3.20 13.31
N PHE A 107 10.00 -2.72 12.08
CA PHE A 107 8.99 -1.68 11.82
C PHE A 107 7.57 -2.14 12.10
N TRP A 108 7.29 -3.46 12.03
CA TRP A 108 6.01 -3.98 12.45
C TRP A 108 5.74 -3.67 13.91
N PHE A 109 6.71 -3.93 14.77
CA PHE A 109 6.58 -3.71 16.21
C PHE A 109 6.66 -2.22 16.58
N ASP A 110 7.38 -1.44 15.80
CA ASP A 110 7.49 0.01 16.03
C ASP A 110 6.22 0.77 15.63
N CYS A 111 5.49 0.29 14.61
CA CYS A 111 4.46 1.09 13.95
C CYS A 111 3.08 0.43 13.86
N ILE A 112 2.99 -0.88 13.97
CA ILE A 112 1.74 -1.62 13.76
C ILE A 112 1.27 -2.31 15.04
N GLU A 113 2.08 -3.19 15.60
CA GLU A 113 1.71 -3.94 16.80
C GLU A 113 1.44 -2.98 17.97
N GLY A 114 0.23 -3.03 18.50
CA GLY A 114 -0.19 -2.12 19.58
C GLY A 114 -0.75 -0.78 19.10
N PHE A 115 -0.70 -0.48 17.80
CA PHE A 115 -1.18 0.78 17.23
C PHE A 115 -2.29 0.58 16.20
N ALA A 116 -2.13 -0.40 15.34
CA ALA A 116 -3.06 -0.70 14.25
C ALA A 116 -3.69 -2.07 14.43
N GLU A 117 -4.88 -2.25 13.90
CA GLU A 117 -5.44 -3.58 13.72
C GLU A 117 -4.91 -4.19 12.43
N TYR A 118 -4.87 -5.52 12.35
CA TYR A 118 -4.41 -6.20 11.14
C TYR A 118 -5.19 -7.48 10.92
N HIS A 119 -5.41 -7.80 9.65
CA HIS A 119 -6.24 -8.93 9.24
C HIS A 119 -5.57 -9.64 8.07
N PRO A 120 -5.22 -10.93 8.20
CA PRO A 120 -4.70 -11.69 7.08
C PRO A 120 -5.72 -11.71 5.94
N ILE A 121 -5.24 -11.53 4.72
CA ILE A 121 -6.09 -11.62 3.53
C ILE A 121 -6.11 -13.08 3.08
N GLU A 122 -7.31 -13.67 3.03
CA GLU A 122 -7.49 -15.03 2.55
C GLU A 122 -7.13 -15.12 1.07
N LYS A 123 -6.44 -16.16 0.68
CA LYS A 123 -5.96 -16.41 -0.68
C LYS A 123 -4.90 -15.42 -1.15
N ARG A 124 -4.18 -15.80 -2.19
CA ARG A 124 -3.17 -14.94 -2.81
C ARG A 124 -3.84 -13.89 -3.66
N ILE A 125 -3.35 -12.66 -3.55
CA ILE A 125 -3.83 -11.56 -4.39
C ILE A 125 -3.28 -11.73 -5.81
N HIS A 126 -4.13 -11.59 -6.82
CA HIS A 126 -3.74 -11.52 -8.21
C HIS A 126 -3.55 -10.05 -8.59
N PHE A 127 -2.36 -9.52 -8.31
CA PHE A 127 -2.06 -8.15 -8.67
C PHE A 127 -2.16 -7.93 -10.18
N LYS A 128 -2.32 -6.70 -10.58
CA LYS A 128 -2.36 -6.30 -11.99
C LYS A 128 -1.20 -5.37 -12.30
N GLN A 129 -0.82 -5.36 -13.56
CA GLN A 129 0.13 -4.39 -14.10
C GLN A 129 -0.39 -3.94 -15.47
N ASN A 130 -0.59 -2.64 -15.63
CA ASN A 130 -1.24 -2.07 -16.81
C ASN A 130 -2.60 -2.75 -17.09
N GLY A 131 -3.36 -3.03 -16.04
CA GLY A 131 -4.66 -3.67 -16.11
C GLY A 131 -4.66 -5.18 -16.35
N LYS A 132 -3.48 -5.81 -16.46
CA LYS A 132 -3.34 -7.24 -16.72
C LYS A 132 -2.97 -8.00 -15.46
N ASP A 133 -3.62 -9.14 -15.23
CA ASP A 133 -3.33 -10.06 -14.14
C ASP A 133 -1.90 -10.62 -14.28
N VAL A 134 -1.07 -10.46 -13.24
CA VAL A 134 0.31 -10.98 -13.22
C VAL A 134 0.41 -12.34 -12.53
N GLY A 135 -0.73 -12.96 -12.23
CA GLY A 135 -0.79 -14.23 -11.52
C GLY A 135 -0.84 -14.05 -10.00
N PRO A 136 -0.99 -15.16 -9.25
CA PRO A 136 -1.07 -15.09 -7.79
C PRO A 136 0.25 -14.61 -7.20
N ALA A 137 0.16 -13.75 -6.19
CA ALA A 137 1.32 -13.28 -5.45
C ALA A 137 2.08 -14.47 -4.84
N MET A 138 3.41 -14.37 -4.82
CA MET A 138 4.28 -15.39 -4.20
C MET A 138 4.10 -15.45 -2.69
N GLN A 139 3.62 -14.38 -2.08
CA GLN A 139 3.45 -14.24 -0.65
C GLN A 139 2.01 -13.94 -0.29
N ALA A 140 1.62 -14.31 0.93
CA ALA A 140 0.38 -13.85 1.52
C ALA A 140 0.49 -12.38 1.90
N TYR A 141 -0.65 -11.69 1.97
CA TYR A 141 -0.74 -10.29 2.34
C TYR A 141 -1.60 -10.12 3.59
N VAL A 142 -1.35 -9.06 4.32
CA VAL A 142 -2.10 -8.66 5.49
C VAL A 142 -2.62 -7.24 5.29
N CYS A 143 -3.87 -7.02 5.69
CA CYS A 143 -4.49 -5.71 5.69
C CYS A 143 -4.23 -5.06 7.05
N VAL A 144 -3.64 -3.88 7.05
CA VAL A 144 -3.29 -3.12 8.26
C VAL A 144 -4.12 -1.84 8.28
N ILE A 145 -4.74 -1.56 9.42
CA ILE A 145 -5.62 -0.40 9.54
C ILE A 145 -5.25 0.39 10.80
N TRP A 146 -4.78 1.61 10.61
CA TRP A 146 -4.70 2.59 11.69
C TRP A 146 -6.03 3.32 11.75
N ARG A 147 -6.76 3.16 12.83
CA ARG A 147 -8.05 3.81 12.96
C ARG A 147 -7.93 5.15 13.67
N LYS A 148 -8.68 6.09 13.18
CA LYS A 148 -8.88 7.38 13.83
C LYS A 148 -9.22 7.18 15.31
N ARG A 149 -8.59 7.91 16.17
CA ARG A 149 -8.77 7.85 17.62
C ARG A 149 -9.98 8.64 18.09
#